data_89d53e15e60e08533f1087e593bb7049
#
_entry.id   89d53e15e60e08533f1087e593bb7049
#
_cell.length_a   1.000
_cell.length_b   1.000
_cell.length_c   1.000
_cell.angle_alpha   90.00
_cell.angle_beta   90.00
_cell.angle_gamma   90.00
#
_symmetry.space_group_name_H-M   'P 1'
#
loop_
_entity.id
_entity.type
_entity.pdbx_description
1 polymer ?
#
loop_
_entity_poly.entity_id
_entity_poly.type
_entity_poly.pdbx_seq_one_letter_code
_entity_poly.pdbx_strand_id
1 'polypeptide(L)'
;VTGTTGRGLRIEGININLNQDSANALSGTIKYRTHVQDIGWTEWKILGQYSGTSGRAKRVEAIEIKLTGQLATFYNIYYSAHIQDYGWLGWASNGQASGSTGISYRMEALRINLVRKGNPAPGNTSDYYKNKPVYTPKPKPAPIDAMSQNAQGRTSATSWLIMTDTSKCQVGVYSGSYGHWNRVFLWSCGPGKASTPTVKGEFKVYGRGKSFGSRTYTCWYYT
;
A
#
# COMPACT_ATOMS: atom_id res chain seq x y z
N VAL A 1 21.75 -13.73 -17.24
CA VAL A 1 20.96 -14.43 -16.21
C VAL A 1 21.89 -15.30 -15.40
N THR A 2 21.83 -15.22 -14.08
CA THR A 2 22.51 -16.13 -13.16
C THR A 2 21.49 -16.80 -12.25
N GLY A 3 21.81 -18.00 -11.73
CA GLY A 3 20.87 -18.82 -10.95
C GLY A 3 20.01 -19.77 -11.79
N THR A 4 18.94 -20.27 -11.23
CA THR A 4 18.04 -21.25 -11.86
C THR A 4 16.59 -20.87 -11.65
N THR A 5 15.71 -21.24 -12.57
CA THR A 5 14.26 -21.09 -12.44
C THR A 5 13.59 -22.45 -12.38
N GLY A 6 12.51 -22.59 -11.59
CA GLY A 6 11.72 -23.83 -11.51
C GLY A 6 12.43 -25.04 -10.85
N ARG A 7 13.62 -24.85 -10.27
CA ARG A 7 14.38 -25.92 -9.61
C ARG A 7 14.32 -25.86 -8.08
N GLY A 8 13.69 -24.84 -7.52
CA GLY A 8 13.61 -24.65 -6.08
C GLY A 8 14.94 -24.40 -5.38
N LEU A 9 15.99 -23.98 -6.12
CA LEU A 9 17.32 -23.73 -5.59
C LEU A 9 17.46 -22.25 -5.24
N ARG A 10 17.99 -21.97 -4.03
CA ARG A 10 18.27 -20.60 -3.57
C ARG A 10 19.61 -20.10 -4.06
N ILE A 11 19.70 -18.80 -4.21
CA ILE A 11 20.99 -18.10 -4.27
C ILE A 11 21.42 -17.82 -2.81
N GLU A 12 22.67 -18.11 -2.46
CA GLU A 12 23.26 -17.81 -1.15
C GLU A 12 24.17 -16.58 -1.20
N GLY A 13 24.69 -16.23 -2.36
CA GLY A 13 25.46 -15.02 -2.58
C GLY A 13 25.80 -14.82 -4.05
N ILE A 14 26.30 -13.64 -4.37
CA ILE A 14 26.51 -13.16 -5.73
C ILE A 14 27.87 -12.46 -5.83
N ASN A 15 28.53 -12.68 -6.95
CA ASN A 15 29.66 -11.90 -7.41
C ASN A 15 29.30 -11.30 -8.77
N ILE A 16 29.42 -9.98 -8.92
CA ILE A 16 29.14 -9.26 -10.16
C ILE A 16 30.43 -8.72 -10.73
N ASN A 17 30.71 -9.07 -11.98
CA ASN A 17 31.83 -8.55 -12.76
C ASN A 17 31.30 -7.79 -13.98
N LEU A 18 32.08 -6.84 -14.46
CA LEU A 18 31.88 -6.07 -15.68
C LEU A 18 33.08 -6.20 -16.57
N ASN A 19 32.92 -6.79 -17.72
CA ASN A 19 33.95 -6.79 -18.74
C ASN A 19 33.87 -5.48 -19.52
N GLN A 20 34.92 -4.69 -19.45
CA GLN A 20 35.09 -3.48 -20.26
C GLN A 20 36.36 -3.66 -21.11
N ASP A 21 36.29 -3.19 -22.34
CA ASP A 21 37.46 -3.00 -23.14
C ASP A 21 38.34 -1.92 -22.48
N SER A 22 39.53 -2.25 -22.09
CA SER A 22 40.45 -1.35 -21.36
C SER A 22 40.77 -0.08 -22.15
N ALA A 23 40.68 -0.11 -23.47
CA ALA A 23 40.94 1.05 -24.32
C ALA A 23 39.85 2.13 -24.25
N ASN A 24 38.60 1.74 -23.88
CA ASN A 24 37.46 2.62 -23.82
C ASN A 24 36.71 2.55 -22.47
N ALA A 25 37.40 2.08 -21.43
CA ALA A 25 36.78 1.89 -20.11
C ALA A 25 36.33 3.22 -19.50
N LEU A 26 35.04 3.32 -19.18
CA LEU A 26 34.48 4.45 -18.43
C LEU A 26 34.91 4.33 -16.95
N SER A 27 35.26 5.45 -16.34
CA SER A 27 35.53 5.48 -14.90
C SER A 27 34.27 5.18 -14.09
N GLY A 28 34.46 4.59 -12.91
CA GLY A 28 33.36 4.21 -12.01
C GLY A 28 33.31 2.72 -11.78
N THR A 29 32.32 2.29 -11.03
CA THR A 29 32.15 0.88 -10.68
C THR A 29 30.67 0.53 -10.46
N ILE A 30 30.40 -0.76 -10.39
CA ILE A 30 29.12 -1.30 -9.90
C ILE A 30 29.27 -1.49 -8.39
N LYS A 31 28.32 -0.95 -7.62
CA LYS A 31 28.14 -1.25 -6.20
C LYS A 31 26.86 -2.05 -6.01
N TYR A 32 26.92 -3.06 -5.16
CA TYR A 32 25.75 -3.90 -4.86
C TYR A 32 25.80 -4.43 -3.44
N ARG A 33 24.62 -4.79 -2.93
CA ARG A 33 24.46 -5.48 -1.65
C ARG A 33 23.26 -6.41 -1.72
N THR A 34 23.26 -7.45 -0.89
CA THR A 34 22.18 -8.43 -0.81
C THR A 34 21.50 -8.39 0.54
N HIS A 35 20.19 -8.61 0.55
CA HIS A 35 19.45 -8.94 1.77
C HIS A 35 19.48 -10.45 1.96
N VAL A 36 19.98 -10.89 3.11
CA VAL A 36 20.18 -12.30 3.45
C VAL A 36 19.31 -12.68 4.62
N GLN A 37 18.72 -13.85 4.57
CA GLN A 37 17.90 -14.42 5.63
C GLN A 37 18.58 -14.30 7.00
N ASP A 38 17.86 -13.79 8.00
CA ASP A 38 18.28 -13.63 9.42
C ASP A 38 19.53 -12.73 9.62
N ILE A 39 20.02 -12.09 8.55
CA ILE A 39 21.16 -11.16 8.60
C ILE A 39 20.70 -9.75 8.19
N GLY A 40 19.79 -9.65 7.24
CA GLY A 40 19.37 -8.38 6.67
C GLY A 40 20.30 -7.92 5.52
N TRP A 41 20.35 -6.61 5.29
CA TRP A 41 21.20 -6.03 4.25
C TRP A 41 22.67 -6.13 4.62
N THR A 42 23.46 -6.74 3.72
CA THR A 42 24.92 -6.77 3.83
C THR A 42 25.53 -5.39 3.54
N GLU A 43 26.81 -5.23 3.86
CA GLU A 43 27.57 -4.07 3.43
C GLU A 43 27.65 -3.96 1.90
N TRP A 44 27.77 -2.72 1.40
CA TRP A 44 27.97 -2.48 -0.03
C TRP A 44 29.29 -3.07 -0.52
N LYS A 45 29.20 -3.90 -1.53
CA LYS A 45 30.32 -4.49 -2.24
C LYS A 45 30.54 -3.75 -3.55
N ILE A 46 31.78 -3.76 -4.00
CA ILE A 46 32.13 -3.25 -5.32
C ILE A 46 32.35 -4.42 -6.30
N LEU A 47 32.50 -4.07 -7.56
CA LEU A 47 32.76 -5.00 -8.64
C LEU A 47 33.77 -6.10 -8.24
N GLY A 48 33.44 -7.36 -8.47
CA GLY A 48 34.29 -8.52 -8.17
C GLY A 48 34.26 -9.02 -6.72
N GLN A 49 33.64 -8.29 -5.79
CA GLN A 49 33.50 -8.72 -4.40
C GLN A 49 32.26 -9.58 -4.17
N TYR A 50 32.35 -10.56 -3.30
CA TYR A 50 31.25 -11.43 -2.98
C TYR A 50 30.27 -10.77 -1.98
N SER A 51 28.97 -10.82 -2.28
CA SER A 51 27.89 -10.36 -1.41
C SER A 51 26.94 -11.52 -1.13
N GLY A 52 26.71 -11.81 0.14
CA GLY A 52 25.89 -12.94 0.61
C GLY A 52 26.64 -13.83 1.59
N THR A 53 26.24 -15.11 1.67
CA THR A 53 26.87 -16.14 2.51
C THR A 53 27.25 -17.35 1.65
N SER A 54 28.26 -18.12 2.09
CA SER A 54 28.67 -19.36 1.45
C SER A 54 28.61 -20.50 2.46
N GLY A 55 27.97 -21.64 2.09
CA GLY A 55 27.89 -22.83 2.92
C GLY A 55 27.10 -22.68 4.22
N ARG A 56 26.33 -21.59 4.38
CA ARG A 56 25.57 -21.30 5.61
C ARG A 56 24.08 -21.58 5.47
N ALA A 57 23.65 -22.12 4.35
CA ALA A 57 22.25 -22.39 4.03
C ALA A 57 21.31 -21.16 4.18
N LYS A 58 21.86 -19.92 4.12
CA LYS A 58 21.11 -18.68 4.20
C LYS A 58 20.80 -18.16 2.80
N ARG A 59 19.51 -18.00 2.49
CA ARG A 59 19.07 -17.52 1.17
C ARG A 59 19.30 -16.02 1.03
N VAL A 60 19.65 -15.59 -0.16
CA VAL A 60 19.46 -14.20 -0.60
C VAL A 60 17.97 -13.99 -0.87
N GLU A 61 17.42 -12.91 -0.40
CA GLU A 61 16.01 -12.53 -0.53
C GLU A 61 15.83 -11.33 -1.48
N ALA A 62 16.74 -10.36 -1.43
CA ALA A 62 16.72 -9.19 -2.29
C ALA A 62 18.15 -8.70 -2.62
N ILE A 63 18.24 -7.83 -3.63
CA ILE A 63 19.49 -7.20 -4.07
C ILE A 63 19.23 -5.74 -4.44
N GLU A 64 20.21 -4.90 -4.15
CA GLU A 64 20.33 -3.53 -4.67
C GLU A 64 21.62 -3.40 -5.49
N ILE A 65 21.52 -2.76 -6.65
CA ILE A 65 22.66 -2.55 -7.54
C ILE A 65 22.66 -1.11 -8.04
N LYS A 66 23.81 -0.43 -8.00
CA LYS A 66 23.96 0.92 -8.53
C LYS A 66 25.29 1.12 -9.21
N LEU A 67 25.34 2.06 -10.13
CA LEU A 67 26.54 2.52 -10.81
C LEU A 67 27.14 3.72 -10.08
N THR A 68 28.43 3.96 -10.30
CA THR A 68 29.14 5.17 -9.86
C THR A 68 29.97 5.74 -11.00
N GLY A 69 30.49 6.98 -10.84
CA GLY A 69 31.35 7.63 -11.82
C GLY A 69 30.70 7.82 -13.20
N GLN A 70 31.51 7.80 -14.23
CA GLN A 70 31.05 7.96 -15.62
C GLN A 70 30.05 6.88 -16.04
N LEU A 71 30.15 5.65 -15.52
CA LEU A 71 29.17 4.61 -15.77
C LEU A 71 27.76 5.09 -15.38
N ALA A 72 27.60 5.72 -14.22
CA ALA A 72 26.32 6.26 -13.77
C ALA A 72 25.87 7.49 -14.59
N THR A 73 26.79 8.20 -15.25
CA THR A 73 26.45 9.33 -16.12
C THR A 73 25.83 8.86 -17.43
N PHE A 74 26.36 7.79 -18.02
CA PHE A 74 25.97 7.36 -19.37
C PHE A 74 24.96 6.21 -19.38
N TYR A 75 24.86 5.44 -18.29
CA TYR A 75 24.01 4.23 -18.22
C TYR A 75 23.09 4.24 -17.03
N ASN A 76 21.97 3.54 -17.20
CA ASN A 76 21.15 3.02 -16.12
C ASN A 76 21.43 1.52 -15.98
N ILE A 77 21.48 1.02 -14.75
CA ILE A 77 21.54 -0.41 -14.48
C ILE A 77 20.15 -0.90 -14.08
N TYR A 78 19.62 -1.83 -14.85
CA TYR A 78 18.35 -2.51 -14.57
C TYR A 78 18.61 -3.93 -14.12
N TYR A 79 17.82 -4.41 -13.18
CA TYR A 79 17.90 -5.79 -12.71
C TYR A 79 16.54 -6.28 -12.25
N SER A 80 16.34 -7.59 -12.40
CA SER A 80 15.08 -8.24 -12.02
C SER A 80 15.41 -9.57 -11.36
N ALA A 81 14.80 -9.80 -10.20
CA ALA A 81 14.89 -11.04 -9.45
C ALA A 81 13.79 -12.01 -9.85
N HIS A 82 14.14 -13.30 -9.92
CA HIS A 82 13.20 -14.40 -9.88
C HIS A 82 13.11 -14.88 -8.44
N ILE A 83 11.93 -14.80 -7.84
CA ILE A 83 11.72 -15.23 -6.46
C ILE A 83 10.71 -16.38 -6.40
N GLN A 84 10.84 -17.18 -5.37
CA GLN A 84 9.94 -18.28 -5.08
C GLN A 84 8.48 -17.84 -5.17
N ASP A 85 7.63 -18.66 -5.78
CA ASP A 85 6.16 -18.52 -5.91
C ASP A 85 5.67 -17.29 -6.71
N TYR A 86 6.55 -16.33 -7.02
CA TYR A 86 6.20 -15.15 -7.83
C TYR A 86 6.82 -15.16 -9.23
N GLY A 87 7.89 -15.93 -9.44
CA GLY A 87 8.60 -15.90 -10.70
C GLY A 87 9.43 -14.62 -10.92
N TRP A 88 9.57 -14.18 -12.15
CA TRP A 88 10.28 -12.96 -12.50
C TRP A 88 9.49 -11.72 -12.08
N LEU A 89 10.08 -10.91 -11.24
CA LEU A 89 9.54 -9.58 -10.88
C LEU A 89 9.81 -8.56 -11.99
N GLY A 90 9.22 -7.38 -11.88
CA GLY A 90 9.56 -6.24 -12.71
C GLY A 90 11.03 -5.81 -12.59
N TRP A 91 11.45 -4.87 -13.42
CA TRP A 91 12.81 -4.34 -13.44
C TRP A 91 12.97 -3.22 -12.43
N ALA A 92 13.80 -3.44 -11.43
CA ALA A 92 14.34 -2.40 -10.56
C ALA A 92 15.51 -1.69 -11.25
N SER A 93 15.87 -0.50 -10.82
CA SER A 93 16.98 0.27 -11.38
C SER A 93 17.74 1.09 -10.34
N ASN A 94 19.01 1.34 -10.61
CA ASN A 94 19.84 2.37 -10.00
C ASN A 94 19.77 2.44 -8.45
N GLY A 95 19.84 1.29 -7.77
CA GLY A 95 19.83 1.20 -6.32
C GLY A 95 18.49 0.88 -5.69
N GLN A 96 17.42 0.70 -6.47
CA GLN A 96 16.15 0.17 -5.95
C GLN A 96 16.32 -1.29 -5.53
N ALA A 97 15.64 -1.74 -4.49
CA ALA A 97 15.64 -3.15 -4.11
C ALA A 97 14.87 -4.00 -5.12
N SER A 98 15.42 -5.16 -5.52
CA SER A 98 14.72 -6.18 -6.32
C SER A 98 14.70 -7.50 -5.56
N GLY A 99 13.55 -8.15 -5.48
CA GLY A 99 13.38 -9.37 -4.70
C GLY A 99 12.30 -9.25 -3.63
N SER A 100 12.57 -9.79 -2.44
CA SER A 100 11.61 -9.71 -1.33
C SER A 100 12.29 -9.51 0.01
N THR A 101 11.57 -8.98 1.01
CA THR A 101 12.00 -8.98 2.41
C THR A 101 10.83 -9.22 3.34
N GLY A 102 11.10 -9.89 4.48
CA GLY A 102 10.11 -10.12 5.53
C GLY A 102 9.00 -11.11 5.20
N ILE A 103 9.03 -11.74 4.03
CA ILE A 103 8.04 -12.74 3.59
C ILE A 103 8.65 -14.13 3.35
N SER A 104 9.94 -14.28 3.66
CA SER A 104 10.64 -15.55 3.64
C SER A 104 10.77 -16.25 2.29
N TYR A 105 10.66 -15.52 1.18
CA TYR A 105 10.87 -16.07 -0.16
C TYR A 105 12.31 -15.91 -0.62
N ARG A 106 12.86 -17.00 -1.20
CA ARG A 106 14.23 -17.01 -1.70
C ARG A 106 14.31 -16.39 -3.09
N MET A 107 15.43 -15.75 -3.37
CA MET A 107 15.84 -15.45 -4.73
C MET A 107 16.42 -16.72 -5.38
N GLU A 108 15.97 -17.04 -6.58
CA GLU A 108 16.36 -18.23 -7.35
C GLU A 108 17.20 -17.86 -8.57
N ALA A 109 16.92 -16.73 -9.17
CA ALA A 109 17.71 -16.21 -10.29
C ALA A 109 17.72 -14.67 -10.31
N LEU A 110 18.70 -14.11 -11.00
CA LEU A 110 18.87 -12.68 -11.23
C LEU A 110 19.22 -12.43 -12.68
N ARG A 111 18.65 -11.39 -13.29
CA ARG A 111 19.07 -10.85 -14.58
C ARG A 111 19.42 -9.38 -14.42
N ILE A 112 20.49 -8.96 -15.08
CA ILE A 112 21.00 -7.58 -15.03
C ILE A 112 21.17 -7.10 -16.47
N ASN A 113 20.84 -5.84 -16.72
CA ASN A 113 20.99 -5.19 -18.00
C ASN A 113 21.52 -3.76 -17.81
N LEU A 114 22.55 -3.42 -18.57
CA LEU A 114 23.12 -2.07 -18.62
C LEU A 114 22.52 -1.36 -19.84
N VAL A 115 21.78 -0.29 -19.62
CA VAL A 115 21.05 0.43 -20.65
C VAL A 115 21.58 1.85 -20.74
N ARG A 116 21.95 2.30 -21.95
CA ARG A 116 22.37 3.68 -22.16
C ARG A 116 21.25 4.64 -21.79
N LYS A 117 21.58 5.72 -21.09
CA LYS A 117 20.59 6.77 -20.76
C LYS A 117 19.89 7.32 -22.00
N GLY A 118 18.61 7.56 -21.91
CA GLY A 118 17.75 7.93 -23.03
C GLY A 118 17.06 6.74 -23.71
N ASN A 119 17.58 5.51 -23.54
CA ASN A 119 16.90 4.31 -24.03
C ASN A 119 15.87 3.79 -23.01
N PRO A 120 14.81 3.12 -23.49
CA PRO A 120 13.76 2.58 -22.63
C PRO A 120 14.30 1.46 -21.72
N ALA A 121 13.59 1.23 -20.62
CA ALA A 121 13.83 0.09 -19.74
C ALA A 121 13.63 -1.25 -20.49
N PRO A 122 14.29 -2.33 -20.05
CA PRO A 122 14.20 -3.63 -20.76
C PRO A 122 12.84 -4.33 -20.62
N GLY A 123 11.90 -3.75 -19.91
CA GLY A 123 10.54 -4.27 -19.72
C GLY A 123 9.80 -3.56 -18.60
N ASN A 124 8.75 -4.20 -18.08
CA ASN A 124 7.92 -3.64 -17.01
C ASN A 124 8.75 -3.28 -15.77
N THR A 125 8.62 -2.05 -15.28
CA THR A 125 9.31 -1.51 -14.11
C THR A 125 8.42 -1.39 -12.86
N SER A 126 7.21 -1.94 -12.88
CA SER A 126 6.38 -2.08 -11.69
C SER A 126 6.62 -3.43 -11.02
N ASP A 127 6.21 -3.55 -9.76
CA ASP A 127 6.25 -4.83 -9.02
C ASP A 127 7.64 -5.50 -8.91
N TYR A 128 8.71 -4.72 -8.87
CA TYR A 128 10.08 -5.21 -8.77
C TYR A 128 10.50 -5.67 -7.37
N TYR A 129 9.65 -5.42 -6.36
CA TYR A 129 9.95 -5.73 -4.96
C TYR A 129 8.71 -6.14 -4.19
N LYS A 130 8.83 -7.17 -3.35
CA LYS A 130 7.79 -7.68 -2.47
C LYS A 130 8.24 -7.58 -1.01
N ASN A 131 7.44 -6.97 -0.18
CA ASN A 131 7.69 -6.90 1.25
C ASN A 131 6.46 -7.36 2.03
N LYS A 132 6.68 -7.70 3.29
CA LYS A 132 5.55 -7.93 4.20
C LYS A 132 4.71 -6.65 4.24
N PRO A 133 3.40 -6.73 3.98
CA PRO A 133 2.55 -5.58 4.16
C PRO A 133 2.80 -4.97 5.54
N VAL A 134 3.13 -3.69 5.59
CA VAL A 134 3.18 -2.98 6.87
C VAL A 134 1.76 -3.00 7.40
N TYR A 135 1.55 -3.73 8.50
CA TYR A 135 0.28 -3.65 9.21
C TYR A 135 0.14 -2.23 9.74
N THR A 136 -0.59 -1.41 9.02
CA THR A 136 -1.13 -0.17 9.58
C THR A 136 -2.35 -0.58 10.39
N PRO A 137 -2.32 -0.46 11.73
CA PRO A 137 -3.51 -0.71 12.51
C PRO A 137 -4.64 0.12 11.90
N LYS A 138 -5.77 -0.54 11.58
CA LYS A 138 -6.97 0.21 11.21
C LYS A 138 -7.17 1.28 12.27
N PRO A 139 -7.35 2.56 11.91
CA PRO A 139 -7.53 3.61 12.90
C PRO A 139 -8.56 3.12 13.92
N LYS A 140 -8.21 3.21 15.21
CA LYS A 140 -9.16 2.89 16.29
C LYS A 140 -10.42 3.72 15.99
N PRO A 141 -11.60 3.10 15.92
CA PRO A 141 -12.82 3.86 15.66
C PRO A 141 -12.84 5.06 16.58
N ALA A 142 -13.08 6.24 16.03
CA ALA A 142 -13.24 7.44 16.83
C ALA A 142 -14.27 7.14 17.95
N PRO A 143 -14.11 7.69 19.14
CA PRO A 143 -15.07 7.48 20.21
C PRO A 143 -16.47 7.71 19.65
N ILE A 144 -17.33 6.69 19.76
CA ILE A 144 -18.70 6.76 19.25
C ILE A 144 -19.38 7.91 20.00
N ASP A 145 -19.81 8.94 19.29
CA ASP A 145 -20.50 10.06 19.90
C ASP A 145 -21.85 9.62 20.53
N ALA A 146 -22.37 10.45 21.42
CA ALA A 146 -23.58 10.12 22.18
C ALA A 146 -24.79 9.76 21.28
N MET A 147 -24.93 10.42 20.11
CA MET A 147 -25.98 10.10 19.16
C MET A 147 -25.81 8.68 18.59
N SER A 148 -24.58 8.32 18.19
CA SER A 148 -24.27 6.97 17.67
C SER A 148 -24.35 5.90 18.75
N GLN A 149 -24.01 6.22 20.01
CA GLN A 149 -24.22 5.31 21.14
C GLN A 149 -25.72 5.04 21.35
N ASN A 150 -26.55 6.09 21.36
CA ASN A 150 -27.99 5.98 21.50
C ASN A 150 -28.62 5.20 20.33
N ALA A 151 -28.08 5.32 19.12
CA ALA A 151 -28.53 4.56 17.97
C ALA A 151 -28.47 3.05 18.21
N GLN A 152 -27.41 2.55 18.87
CA GLN A 152 -27.26 1.12 19.12
C GLN A 152 -28.42 0.50 19.92
N GLY A 153 -29.05 1.26 20.78
CA GLY A 153 -30.22 0.83 21.56
C GLY A 153 -31.56 0.98 20.84
N ARG A 154 -31.60 1.37 19.57
CA ARG A 154 -32.81 1.61 18.81
C ARG A 154 -33.14 0.50 17.81
N THR A 155 -34.44 0.24 17.63
CA THR A 155 -34.92 -0.67 16.59
C THR A 155 -35.55 0.11 15.44
N SER A 156 -35.48 -0.43 14.23
CA SER A 156 -36.17 0.08 13.06
C SER A 156 -36.80 -1.08 12.31
N ALA A 157 -37.97 -0.84 11.71
CA ALA A 157 -38.60 -1.81 10.83
C ALA A 157 -37.87 -1.98 9.49
N THR A 158 -36.89 -1.14 9.22
CA THR A 158 -36.03 -1.17 8.02
C THR A 158 -34.58 -1.24 8.43
N SER A 159 -33.67 -1.41 7.46
CA SER A 159 -32.23 -1.29 7.66
C SER A 159 -31.72 0.16 7.84
N TRP A 160 -32.64 1.11 8.06
CA TRP A 160 -32.32 2.53 8.21
C TRP A 160 -32.90 3.12 9.49
N LEU A 161 -32.14 3.99 10.13
CA LEU A 161 -32.51 4.74 11.31
C LEU A 161 -32.10 6.21 11.15
N ILE A 162 -33.01 7.14 11.41
CA ILE A 162 -32.73 8.58 11.44
C ILE A 162 -32.82 9.06 12.87
N MET A 163 -31.83 9.75 13.35
CA MET A 163 -31.77 10.33 14.69
C MET A 163 -31.50 11.83 14.62
N THR A 164 -32.16 12.58 15.50
CA THR A 164 -31.97 14.03 15.59
C THR A 164 -31.50 14.38 16.99
N ASP A 165 -30.38 15.11 17.07
CA ASP A 165 -29.92 15.75 18.31
C ASP A 165 -30.28 17.23 18.27
N THR A 166 -31.33 17.59 19.00
CA THR A 166 -31.83 18.99 19.05
C THR A 166 -30.90 19.91 19.83
N SER A 167 -30.06 19.37 20.72
CA SER A 167 -29.09 20.16 21.49
C SER A 167 -27.90 20.60 20.63
N LYS A 168 -27.50 19.77 19.70
CA LYS A 168 -26.40 20.04 18.75
C LYS A 168 -26.89 20.48 17.37
N CYS A 169 -28.19 20.53 17.17
CA CYS A 169 -28.80 20.81 15.87
C CYS A 169 -28.23 19.90 14.76
N GLN A 170 -28.24 18.61 14.99
CA GLN A 170 -27.68 17.60 14.07
C GLN A 170 -28.70 16.51 13.75
N VAL A 171 -28.64 16.01 12.53
CA VAL A 171 -29.36 14.82 12.05
C VAL A 171 -28.37 13.78 11.61
N GLY A 172 -28.43 12.59 12.23
CA GLY A 172 -27.65 11.42 11.85
C GLY A 172 -28.51 10.40 11.11
N VAL A 173 -28.01 9.87 10.01
CA VAL A 173 -28.63 8.74 9.29
C VAL A 173 -27.73 7.53 9.47
N TYR A 174 -28.34 6.42 9.84
CA TYR A 174 -27.66 5.17 10.15
C TYR A 174 -28.20 4.05 9.26
N SER A 175 -27.32 3.15 8.85
CA SER A 175 -27.66 1.88 8.21
C SER A 175 -27.28 0.72 9.11
N GLY A 176 -28.08 -0.34 9.14
CA GLY A 176 -27.79 -1.51 9.96
C GLY A 176 -29.01 -2.10 10.63
N SER A 177 -28.82 -2.54 11.88
CA SER A 177 -29.86 -3.15 12.72
C SER A 177 -29.55 -2.89 14.21
N TYR A 178 -30.44 -3.31 15.09
CA TYR A 178 -30.25 -3.20 16.54
C TYR A 178 -28.86 -3.68 16.98
N GLY A 179 -28.15 -2.86 17.74
CA GLY A 179 -26.78 -3.13 18.22
C GLY A 179 -25.67 -2.96 17.16
N HIS A 180 -26.02 -2.74 15.89
CA HIS A 180 -25.09 -2.69 14.76
C HIS A 180 -25.37 -1.53 13.79
N TRP A 181 -25.74 -0.36 14.33
CA TRP A 181 -25.99 0.83 13.54
C TRP A 181 -24.70 1.56 13.18
N ASN A 182 -24.47 1.75 11.88
CA ASN A 182 -23.35 2.52 11.35
C ASN A 182 -23.85 3.86 10.82
N ARG A 183 -23.30 4.98 11.30
CA ARG A 183 -23.67 6.30 10.80
C ARG A 183 -23.11 6.50 9.40
N VAL A 184 -24.02 6.76 8.46
CA VAL A 184 -23.72 6.99 7.04
C VAL A 184 -23.60 8.49 6.76
N PHE A 185 -24.48 9.30 7.38
CA PHE A 185 -24.51 10.74 7.20
C PHE A 185 -24.70 11.46 8.53
N LEU A 186 -24.16 12.67 8.59
CA LEU A 186 -24.38 13.62 9.69
C LEU A 186 -24.53 15.02 9.08
N TRP A 187 -25.68 15.65 9.29
CA TRP A 187 -25.96 17.01 8.82
C TRP A 187 -26.28 17.93 9.97
N SER A 188 -26.00 19.23 9.77
CA SER A 188 -26.54 20.26 10.62
C SER A 188 -28.00 20.52 10.25
N CYS A 189 -28.86 20.75 11.23
CA CYS A 189 -30.25 21.12 11.04
C CYS A 189 -30.61 22.40 11.81
N GLY A 190 -31.65 23.09 11.38
CA GLY A 190 -32.19 24.22 12.13
C GLY A 190 -33.01 23.73 13.32
N PRO A 191 -32.86 24.30 14.54
CA PRO A 191 -33.75 24.05 15.65
C PRO A 191 -35.12 24.71 15.39
N GLY A 192 -36.17 24.19 15.98
CA GLY A 192 -37.44 24.88 16.04
C GLY A 192 -37.32 26.22 16.77
N LYS A 193 -38.19 27.18 16.43
CA LYS A 193 -38.29 28.45 17.18
C LYS A 193 -38.86 28.22 18.59
N ALA A 194 -38.64 29.15 19.51
CA ALA A 194 -39.20 29.06 20.85
C ALA A 194 -40.73 28.97 20.83
N SER A 195 -41.38 29.63 19.85
CA SER A 195 -42.85 29.58 19.66
C SER A 195 -43.36 28.30 18.93
N THR A 196 -42.46 27.59 18.25
CA THR A 196 -42.75 26.36 17.52
C THR A 196 -41.57 25.39 17.72
N PRO A 197 -41.46 24.81 18.92
CA PRO A 197 -40.31 23.96 19.24
C PRO A 197 -40.33 22.69 18.41
N THR A 198 -39.14 22.12 18.19
CA THR A 198 -38.97 20.84 17.52
C THR A 198 -39.72 19.76 18.33
N VAL A 199 -40.63 19.04 17.71
CA VAL A 199 -41.36 17.92 18.32
C VAL A 199 -40.36 16.81 18.63
N LYS A 200 -40.42 16.29 19.86
CA LYS A 200 -39.57 15.19 20.33
C LYS A 200 -40.39 13.89 20.34
N GLY A 201 -39.76 12.79 19.96
CA GLY A 201 -40.42 11.48 19.98
C GLY A 201 -39.84 10.53 18.93
N GLU A 202 -40.44 9.38 18.82
CA GLU A 202 -40.18 8.38 17.79
C GLU A 202 -41.22 8.47 16.69
N PHE A 203 -40.79 8.64 15.46
CA PHE A 203 -41.69 8.83 14.33
C PHE A 203 -41.34 7.83 13.22
N LYS A 204 -42.34 7.39 12.46
CA LYS A 204 -42.15 6.59 11.24
C LYS A 204 -42.18 7.52 10.02
N VAL A 205 -41.32 7.25 9.07
CA VAL A 205 -41.38 7.94 7.77
C VAL A 205 -42.38 7.24 6.88
N TYR A 206 -43.47 7.93 6.53
CA TYR A 206 -44.58 7.38 5.74
C TYR A 206 -44.54 7.77 4.28
N GLY A 207 -43.75 8.75 3.89
CA GLY A 207 -43.78 9.26 2.52
C GLY A 207 -42.42 9.80 2.06
N ARG A 208 -42.30 9.88 0.76
CA ARG A 208 -41.13 10.46 0.09
C ARG A 208 -41.60 11.59 -0.81
N GLY A 209 -40.91 12.71 -0.80
CA GLY A 209 -41.18 13.84 -1.68
C GLY A 209 -40.00 14.75 -1.78
N LYS A 210 -39.90 15.53 -2.85
CA LYS A 210 -38.81 16.52 -2.99
C LYS A 210 -38.86 17.58 -1.91
N SER A 211 -40.06 17.96 -1.51
CA SER A 211 -40.32 18.89 -0.39
C SER A 211 -41.75 18.76 0.08
N PHE A 212 -42.01 19.17 1.34
CA PHE A 212 -43.34 19.36 1.88
C PHE A 212 -43.35 20.61 2.76
N GLY A 213 -44.52 21.19 2.93
CA GLY A 213 -44.69 22.36 3.77
C GLY A 213 -45.36 23.52 3.06
N SER A 214 -45.63 24.60 3.78
CA SER A 214 -46.19 25.83 3.24
C SER A 214 -45.11 26.66 2.53
N ARG A 215 -45.53 27.72 1.84
CA ARG A 215 -44.57 28.69 1.23
C ARG A 215 -43.56 29.28 2.21
N THR A 216 -43.80 29.20 3.52
CA THR A 216 -42.96 29.77 4.58
C THR A 216 -41.93 28.75 5.14
N TYR A 217 -42.20 27.43 4.98
CA TYR A 217 -41.32 26.36 5.52
C TYR A 217 -41.21 25.22 4.52
N THR A 218 -40.06 25.02 4.01
CA THR A 218 -39.73 23.92 3.08
C THR A 218 -38.85 22.90 3.79
N CYS A 219 -39.31 21.66 3.85
CA CYS A 219 -38.55 20.53 4.35
C CYS A 219 -38.17 19.64 3.17
N TRP A 220 -36.90 19.22 3.14
CA TRP A 220 -36.38 18.38 2.09
C TRP A 220 -36.20 16.96 2.61
N TYR A 221 -36.69 15.99 1.85
CA TYR A 221 -36.44 14.58 2.08
C TYR A 221 -35.38 14.10 1.11
N TYR A 222 -34.49 13.25 1.63
CA TYR A 222 -33.61 12.46 0.80
C TYR A 222 -34.12 11.02 0.74
N THR A 223 -34.15 10.48 -0.46
CA THR A 223 -34.58 9.10 -0.77
C THR A 223 -33.34 8.21 -0.88
#